data_e7924944eeefdbd2302f59d5bb03e235
#
_entry.id   e7924944eeefdbd2302f59d5bb03e235
#
_cell.length_a   1.000
_cell.length_b   1.000
_cell.length_c   1.000
_cell.angle_alpha   90.00
_cell.angle_beta   90.00
_cell.angle_gamma   90.00
#
_symmetry.space_group_name_H-M   'P 1'
#
loop_
_entity.id
_entity.type
_entity.pdbx_description
1 polymer ?
#
loop_
_entity_poly.entity_id
_entity_poly.type
_entity_poly.pdbx_seq_one_letter_code
_entity_poly.pdbx_strand_id
1 'polypeptide(L)'
;MPPRGGDPIRSLKIAQLLKDKVHAVNITDGSRAVMRMSSLAMSKLLLENGIEPVMQISCRDRNKIALQSDILGANALGIKNILCITGDSVKAGDQQNAKAVHEFESVRLLQQIQAFNKGIDPTLGELFDKKTFIFAGAAADPSCRNQRSLENRMRKKKEAGAGFIQTQMVMEKQNLIEFCEKISNPLEIPVIAGVFLLKSYKNALFINKYVYKESVFVRL
;
A
#
# COMPACT_ATOMS: atom_id res chain seq x y z
N MET A 1 5.28 -1.24 -11.43
CA MET A 1 6.01 -0.25 -10.60
C MET A 1 6.26 1.01 -11.41
N PRO A 2 6.15 2.22 -10.81
CA PRO A 2 6.52 3.45 -11.47
C PRO A 2 7.99 3.42 -11.97
N PRO A 3 8.34 4.12 -13.04
CA PRO A 3 9.71 4.16 -13.56
C PRO A 3 10.66 4.91 -12.63
N ARG A 4 11.98 4.70 -12.82
CA ARG A 4 13.02 5.48 -12.11
C ARG A 4 13.35 6.80 -12.79
N GLY A 5 12.85 7.03 -13.99
CA GLY A 5 13.02 8.24 -14.78
C GLY A 5 11.69 8.93 -15.09
N GLY A 6 11.74 9.98 -15.89
CA GLY A 6 10.57 10.75 -16.28
C GLY A 6 9.69 10.11 -17.36
N ASP A 7 10.13 9.03 -18.00
CA ASP A 7 9.37 8.37 -19.08
C ASP A 7 8.51 7.21 -18.56
N PRO A 8 7.15 7.30 -18.63
CA PRO A 8 6.25 6.26 -18.18
C PRO A 8 5.96 5.17 -19.22
N ILE A 9 6.41 5.31 -20.46
CA ILE A 9 6.00 4.48 -21.62
C ILE A 9 6.14 2.99 -21.32
N ARG A 10 7.27 2.55 -20.79
CA ARG A 10 7.48 1.14 -20.46
C ARG A 10 6.50 0.62 -19.41
N SER A 11 6.21 1.41 -18.39
CA SER A 11 5.26 1.05 -17.32
C SER A 11 3.84 0.99 -17.85
N LEU A 12 3.46 1.91 -18.72
CA LEU A 12 2.16 1.93 -19.39
C LEU A 12 2.00 0.74 -20.34
N LYS A 13 3.00 0.40 -21.15
CA LYS A 13 2.98 -0.81 -22.01
C LYS A 13 2.72 -2.08 -21.20
N ILE A 14 3.38 -2.22 -20.03
CA ILE A 14 3.14 -3.39 -19.15
C ILE A 14 1.72 -3.35 -18.59
N ALA A 15 1.22 -2.19 -18.18
CA ALA A 15 -0.13 -2.05 -17.65
C ALA A 15 -1.19 -2.36 -18.71
N GLN A 16 -0.99 -1.98 -19.97
CA GLN A 16 -1.88 -2.31 -21.07
C GLN A 16 -2.03 -3.83 -21.30
N LEU A 17 -1.00 -4.62 -21.02
CA LEU A 17 -1.12 -6.09 -21.09
C LEU A 17 -2.04 -6.66 -20.01
N LEU A 18 -2.31 -5.91 -18.95
CA LEU A 18 -3.19 -6.28 -17.84
C LEU A 18 -4.61 -5.73 -18.00
N LYS A 19 -4.81 -4.76 -18.90
CA LYS A 19 -6.13 -4.18 -19.18
C LYS A 19 -7.13 -5.27 -19.50
N ASP A 20 -8.32 -5.17 -18.93
CA ASP A 20 -9.43 -6.13 -19.06
C ASP A 20 -9.14 -7.55 -18.53
N LYS A 21 -7.95 -7.78 -17.94
CA LYS A 21 -7.56 -9.05 -17.31
C LYS A 21 -7.51 -8.97 -15.79
N VAL A 22 -7.44 -7.77 -15.23
CA VAL A 22 -7.42 -7.51 -13.78
C VAL A 22 -8.38 -6.38 -13.46
N HIS A 23 -8.91 -6.37 -12.23
CA HIS A 23 -9.81 -5.32 -11.77
C HIS A 23 -9.10 -3.99 -11.51
N ALA A 24 -7.86 -4.05 -11.02
CA ALA A 24 -7.05 -2.87 -10.74
C ALA A 24 -5.55 -3.20 -10.78
N VAL A 25 -4.72 -2.15 -10.92
CA VAL A 25 -3.26 -2.25 -10.91
C VAL A 25 -2.69 -1.48 -9.72
N ASN A 26 -1.95 -2.17 -8.88
CA ASN A 26 -1.33 -1.59 -7.69
C ASN A 26 -0.08 -0.78 -8.05
N ILE A 27 -0.04 0.49 -7.64
CA ILE A 27 1.04 1.44 -7.94
C ILE A 27 1.83 1.73 -6.67
N THR A 28 3.04 1.19 -6.62
CA THR A 28 3.92 1.33 -5.45
C THR A 28 4.45 2.74 -5.29
N ASP A 29 4.65 3.17 -4.04
CA ASP A 29 5.19 4.47 -3.67
C ASP A 29 6.58 4.32 -3.04
N GLY A 30 7.62 4.50 -3.85
CA GLY A 30 9.01 4.38 -3.40
C GLY A 30 9.32 3.05 -2.71
N SER A 31 8.79 1.93 -3.22
CA SER A 31 9.02 0.59 -2.65
C SER A 31 10.50 0.33 -2.41
N ARG A 32 10.83 -0.20 -1.23
CA ARG A 32 12.19 -0.40 -0.73
C ARG A 32 13.01 0.90 -0.65
N ALA A 33 12.36 2.04 -0.44
CA ALA A 33 13.00 3.35 -0.40
C ALA A 33 13.86 3.69 -1.63
N VAL A 34 13.46 3.19 -2.80
CA VAL A 34 14.12 3.48 -4.09
C VAL A 34 13.37 4.62 -4.78
N MET A 35 14.12 5.64 -5.22
CA MET A 35 13.58 6.79 -5.94
C MET A 35 12.88 6.35 -7.23
N ARG A 36 11.63 6.80 -7.40
CA ARG A 36 10.78 6.54 -8.56
C ARG A 36 9.84 7.70 -8.82
N MET A 37 9.23 7.71 -10.01
CA MET A 37 8.10 8.58 -10.31
C MET A 37 7.02 8.43 -9.22
N SER A 38 6.34 9.52 -8.85
CA SER A 38 5.31 9.47 -7.80
C SER A 38 4.17 8.52 -8.15
N SER A 39 3.63 7.86 -7.12
CA SER A 39 2.46 6.98 -7.28
C SER A 39 1.24 7.75 -7.78
N LEU A 40 1.08 9.01 -7.38
CA LEU A 40 0.01 9.90 -7.81
C LEU A 40 0.04 10.12 -9.33
N ALA A 41 1.20 10.54 -9.87
CA ALA A 41 1.37 10.78 -11.30
C ALA A 41 1.13 9.50 -12.12
N MET A 42 1.74 8.38 -11.70
CA MET A 42 1.56 7.11 -12.42
C MET A 42 0.12 6.60 -12.37
N SER A 43 -0.59 6.79 -11.25
CA SER A 43 -2.01 6.42 -11.11
C SER A 43 -2.90 7.24 -12.05
N LYS A 44 -2.64 8.54 -12.19
CA LYS A 44 -3.38 9.39 -13.14
C LYS A 44 -3.17 8.91 -14.58
N LEU A 45 -1.93 8.60 -14.96
CA LEU A 45 -1.62 8.08 -16.29
C LEU A 45 -2.32 6.74 -16.57
N LEU A 46 -2.49 5.87 -15.56
CA LEU A 46 -3.25 4.62 -15.71
C LEU A 46 -4.73 4.91 -15.96
N LEU A 47 -5.35 5.81 -15.20
CA LEU A 47 -6.74 6.20 -15.38
C LEU A 47 -7.00 6.73 -16.79
N GLU A 48 -6.12 7.57 -17.33
CA GLU A 48 -6.20 8.08 -18.70
C GLU A 48 -6.11 6.98 -19.77
N ASN A 49 -5.52 5.85 -19.41
CA ASN A 49 -5.42 4.65 -20.26
C ASN A 49 -6.53 3.62 -19.98
N GLY A 50 -7.54 3.97 -19.16
CA GLY A 50 -8.67 3.10 -18.83
C GLY A 50 -8.31 1.94 -17.92
N ILE A 51 -7.31 2.11 -17.04
CA ILE A 51 -6.85 1.10 -16.08
C ILE A 51 -7.04 1.65 -14.66
N GLU A 52 -7.83 0.94 -13.84
CA GLU A 52 -8.07 1.34 -12.45
C GLU A 52 -6.81 1.17 -11.60
N PRO A 53 -6.31 2.22 -10.92
CA PRO A 53 -5.18 2.11 -10.01
C PRO A 53 -5.61 1.85 -8.58
N VAL A 54 -4.77 1.11 -7.82
CA VAL A 54 -4.69 1.20 -6.38
C VAL A 54 -3.42 1.97 -6.04
N MET A 55 -3.56 3.25 -5.73
CA MET A 55 -2.43 4.12 -5.43
C MET A 55 -1.89 3.84 -4.03
N GLN A 56 -0.61 3.52 -3.89
CA GLN A 56 0.01 3.47 -2.57
C GLN A 56 0.45 4.87 -2.13
N ILE A 57 0.27 5.16 -0.84
CA ILE A 57 0.84 6.35 -0.20
C ILE A 57 1.67 5.90 1.00
N SER A 58 2.96 6.25 0.97
CA SER A 58 3.91 6.02 2.05
C SER A 58 4.01 7.24 2.96
N CYS A 59 3.95 7.00 4.27
CA CYS A 59 4.17 8.04 5.29
C CYS A 59 5.66 8.40 5.46
N ARG A 60 6.58 7.62 4.87
CA ARG A 60 8.03 7.80 5.05
C ARG A 60 8.53 9.14 4.56
N ASP A 61 8.10 9.59 3.39
CA ASP A 61 8.75 10.69 2.66
C ASP A 61 8.02 12.03 2.77
N ARG A 62 6.84 12.04 3.42
CA ARG A 62 5.92 13.19 3.43
C ARG A 62 5.51 13.56 4.84
N ASN A 63 5.45 14.88 5.13
CA ASN A 63 4.81 15.40 6.32
C ASN A 63 3.27 15.38 6.17
N LYS A 64 2.57 15.74 7.24
CA LYS A 64 1.10 15.80 7.29
C LYS A 64 0.52 16.61 6.13
N ILE A 65 1.04 17.83 5.88
CA ILE A 65 0.53 18.73 4.85
C ILE A 65 0.64 18.08 3.46
N ALA A 66 1.80 17.51 3.14
CA ALA A 66 2.02 16.85 1.86
C ALA A 66 1.13 15.61 1.68
N LEU A 67 0.93 14.81 2.74
CA LEU A 67 0.02 13.67 2.71
C LEU A 67 -1.43 14.11 2.48
N GLN A 68 -1.89 15.15 3.15
CA GLN A 68 -3.23 15.72 2.96
C GLN A 68 -3.42 16.23 1.53
N SER A 69 -2.44 16.98 1.01
CA SER A 69 -2.46 17.50 -0.35
C SER A 69 -2.53 16.37 -1.40
N ASP A 70 -1.74 15.31 -1.21
CA ASP A 70 -1.75 14.16 -2.12
C ASP A 70 -3.10 13.41 -2.10
N ILE A 71 -3.75 13.28 -0.92
CA ILE A 71 -5.08 12.66 -0.80
C ILE A 71 -6.14 13.48 -1.54
N LEU A 72 -6.16 14.80 -1.31
CA LEU A 72 -7.10 15.70 -1.99
C LEU A 72 -6.84 15.73 -3.50
N GLY A 73 -5.57 15.79 -3.90
CA GLY A 73 -5.15 15.72 -5.30
C GLY A 73 -5.56 14.40 -5.96
N ALA A 74 -5.37 13.26 -5.28
CA ALA A 74 -5.80 11.96 -5.78
C ALA A 74 -7.31 11.92 -6.05
N ASN A 75 -8.11 12.40 -5.10
CA ASN A 75 -9.57 12.50 -5.27
C ASN A 75 -9.97 13.41 -6.44
N ALA A 76 -9.33 14.58 -6.56
CA ALA A 76 -9.58 15.52 -7.66
C ALA A 76 -9.23 14.94 -9.05
N LEU A 77 -8.18 14.11 -9.12
CA LEU A 77 -7.75 13.41 -10.32
C LEU A 77 -8.57 12.15 -10.64
N GLY A 78 -9.55 11.79 -9.79
CA GLY A 78 -10.44 10.64 -9.98
C GLY A 78 -9.88 9.32 -9.45
N ILE A 79 -8.79 9.34 -8.70
CA ILE A 79 -8.22 8.13 -8.05
C ILE A 79 -9.07 7.79 -6.83
N LYS A 80 -9.67 6.59 -6.84
CA LYS A 80 -10.62 6.15 -5.82
C LYS A 80 -10.02 5.19 -4.80
N ASN A 81 -9.01 4.41 -5.17
CA ASN A 81 -8.45 3.37 -4.31
C ASN A 81 -7.06 3.75 -3.83
N ILE A 82 -6.88 3.81 -2.51
CA ILE A 82 -5.60 4.15 -1.89
C ILE A 82 -5.20 3.06 -0.89
N LEU A 83 -3.97 2.55 -1.00
CA LEU A 83 -3.35 1.69 0.00
C LEU A 83 -2.41 2.50 0.89
N CYS A 84 -2.77 2.63 2.16
CA CYS A 84 -2.00 3.35 3.17
C CYS A 84 -0.89 2.48 3.74
N ILE A 85 0.36 2.91 3.58
CA ILE A 85 1.53 2.20 4.09
C ILE A 85 2.44 3.12 4.91
N THR A 86 3.12 2.56 5.91
CA THR A 86 4.11 3.31 6.70
C THR A 86 5.36 3.61 5.87
N GLY A 87 5.76 2.68 5.01
CA GLY A 87 6.95 2.75 4.17
C GLY A 87 8.16 2.04 4.79
N ASP A 88 9.07 1.59 3.92
CA ASP A 88 10.30 0.92 4.30
C ASP A 88 11.33 1.91 4.87
N SER A 89 12.31 1.42 5.62
CA SER A 89 13.43 2.25 6.09
C SER A 89 14.20 2.86 4.90
N VAL A 90 14.56 4.13 4.99
CA VAL A 90 15.40 4.84 3.99
C VAL A 90 16.71 4.10 3.73
N LYS A 91 17.28 3.48 4.77
CA LYS A 91 18.53 2.69 4.67
C LYS A 91 18.43 1.47 3.74
N ALA A 92 17.21 1.01 3.42
CA ALA A 92 16.99 -0.10 2.49
C ALA A 92 17.05 0.31 1.01
N GLY A 93 17.11 1.62 0.72
CA GLY A 93 17.02 2.18 -0.62
C GLY A 93 18.33 2.68 -1.21
N ASP A 94 18.19 3.46 -2.27
CA ASP A 94 19.30 4.04 -3.05
C ASP A 94 19.63 5.49 -2.65
N GLN A 95 18.83 6.11 -1.78
CA GLN A 95 19.00 7.49 -1.29
C GLN A 95 19.23 7.47 0.23
N GLN A 96 20.30 6.82 0.69
CA GLN A 96 20.54 6.53 2.11
C GLN A 96 20.71 7.79 2.97
N ASN A 97 21.05 8.93 2.38
CA ASN A 97 21.19 10.23 3.06
C ASN A 97 19.87 11.00 3.16
N ALA A 98 18.79 10.52 2.53
CA ALA A 98 17.48 11.14 2.67
C ALA A 98 16.98 11.01 4.12
N LYS A 99 16.28 12.04 4.60
CA LYS A 99 15.67 12.03 5.94
C LYS A 99 14.25 11.47 5.85
N ALA A 100 13.98 10.43 6.61
CA ALA A 100 12.60 9.95 6.78
C ALA A 100 11.81 10.97 7.61
N VAL A 101 10.55 11.18 7.25
CA VAL A 101 9.64 12.10 7.95
C VAL A 101 8.84 11.32 9.00
N HIS A 102 8.08 10.30 8.59
CA HIS A 102 7.25 9.45 9.46
C HIS A 102 6.43 10.24 10.50
N GLU A 103 5.91 11.42 10.14
CA GLU A 103 5.02 12.19 11.00
C GLU A 103 3.69 11.46 11.22
N PHE A 104 3.24 10.73 10.18
CA PHE A 104 2.14 9.79 10.26
C PHE A 104 2.63 8.35 10.10
N GLU A 105 1.83 7.43 10.59
CA GLU A 105 1.83 6.02 10.23
C GLU A 105 0.50 5.65 9.55
N SER A 106 0.41 4.44 9.01
CA SER A 106 -0.73 4.02 8.18
C SER A 106 -2.09 4.17 8.87
N VAL A 107 -2.18 3.99 10.18
CA VAL A 107 -3.43 4.16 10.94
C VAL A 107 -3.89 5.62 10.93
N ARG A 108 -2.98 6.57 11.19
CA ARG A 108 -3.31 8.00 11.13
C ARG A 108 -3.66 8.45 9.71
N LEU A 109 -2.99 7.90 8.70
CA LEU A 109 -3.32 8.19 7.31
C LEU A 109 -4.73 7.72 6.93
N LEU A 110 -5.13 6.53 7.41
CA LEU A 110 -6.51 6.04 7.25
C LEU A 110 -7.53 6.95 7.91
N GLN A 111 -7.28 7.37 9.16
CA GLN A 111 -8.15 8.31 9.88
C GLN A 111 -8.29 9.64 9.13
N GLN A 112 -7.20 10.12 8.52
CA GLN A 112 -7.20 11.33 7.71
C GLN A 112 -8.13 11.18 6.50
N ILE A 113 -8.02 10.07 5.75
CA ILE A 113 -8.88 9.78 4.60
C ILE A 113 -10.34 9.65 5.05
N GLN A 114 -10.60 8.98 6.17
CA GLN A 114 -11.94 8.83 6.70
C GLN A 114 -12.58 10.19 7.07
N ALA A 115 -11.80 11.11 7.67
CA ALA A 115 -12.26 12.45 7.95
C ALA A 115 -12.57 13.23 6.66
N PHE A 116 -11.71 13.17 5.67
CA PHE A 116 -11.93 13.80 4.35
C PHE A 116 -13.14 13.23 3.61
N ASN A 117 -13.38 11.93 3.72
CA ASN A 117 -14.58 11.29 3.17
C ASN A 117 -15.88 11.76 3.89
N LYS A 118 -15.78 12.26 5.12
CA LYS A 118 -16.88 12.91 5.84
C LYS A 118 -16.96 14.42 5.56
N GLY A 119 -15.98 14.98 4.85
CA GLY A 119 -15.88 16.41 4.57
C GLY A 119 -15.35 17.21 5.74
N ILE A 120 -14.55 16.63 6.63
CA ILE A 120 -14.04 17.26 7.84
C ILE A 120 -12.53 17.42 7.77
N ASP A 121 -12.00 18.62 8.02
CA ASP A 121 -10.60 18.82 8.37
C ASP A 121 -10.36 18.33 9.80
N PRO A 122 -9.58 17.26 10.01
CA PRO A 122 -9.39 16.72 11.37
C PRO A 122 -8.51 17.59 12.26
N THR A 123 -7.91 18.65 11.75
CA THR A 123 -7.11 19.61 12.53
C THR A 123 -7.95 20.77 13.01
N LEU A 124 -8.74 21.35 12.12
CA LEU A 124 -9.55 22.54 12.39
C LEU A 124 -10.98 22.18 12.79
N GLY A 125 -11.44 20.97 12.46
CA GLY A 125 -12.84 20.55 12.67
C GLY A 125 -13.81 21.18 11.67
N GLU A 126 -13.30 21.92 10.70
CA GLU A 126 -14.11 22.61 9.71
C GLU A 126 -14.56 21.67 8.60
N LEU A 127 -15.71 21.99 8.01
CA LEU A 127 -16.23 21.26 6.84
C LEU A 127 -15.56 21.79 5.58
N PHE A 128 -15.18 20.87 4.68
CA PHE A 128 -14.79 21.23 3.33
C PHE A 128 -16.00 21.53 2.46
N ASP A 129 -15.84 22.36 1.44
CA ASP A 129 -16.85 22.60 0.42
C ASP A 129 -17.32 21.30 -0.23
N LYS A 130 -16.43 20.30 -0.34
CA LYS A 130 -16.71 19.02 -0.95
C LYS A 130 -15.91 17.89 -0.31
N LYS A 131 -16.61 16.84 0.14
CA LYS A 131 -15.98 15.62 0.68
C LYS A 131 -15.26 14.81 -0.39
N THR A 132 -14.30 13.98 0.03
CA THR A 132 -13.65 13.00 -0.85
C THR A 132 -14.46 11.69 -0.91
N PHE A 133 -14.12 10.84 -1.89
CA PHE A 133 -14.73 9.52 -2.08
C PHE A 133 -13.63 8.48 -2.33
N ILE A 134 -12.83 8.20 -1.31
CA ILE A 134 -11.66 7.33 -1.39
C ILE A 134 -11.94 6.04 -0.63
N PHE A 135 -11.79 4.92 -1.31
CA PHE A 135 -11.78 3.59 -0.70
C PHE A 135 -10.35 3.26 -0.26
N ALA A 136 -10.12 3.33 1.04
CA ALA A 136 -8.79 3.18 1.62
C ALA A 136 -8.56 1.76 2.14
N GLY A 137 -7.38 1.22 1.89
CA GLY A 137 -6.92 -0.05 2.42
C GLY A 137 -5.63 0.07 3.21
N ALA A 138 -5.24 -1.01 3.85
CA ALA A 138 -3.99 -1.11 4.60
C ALA A 138 -3.25 -2.41 4.33
N ALA A 139 -1.94 -2.43 4.64
CA ALA A 139 -1.13 -3.63 4.50
C ALA A 139 -1.16 -4.50 5.77
N ALA A 140 -1.00 -5.81 5.61
CA ALA A 140 -0.78 -6.78 6.69
C ALA A 140 0.31 -7.78 6.30
N ASP A 141 0.97 -8.34 7.30
CA ASP A 141 1.87 -9.48 7.14
C ASP A 141 1.30 -10.70 7.89
N PRO A 142 0.68 -11.66 7.19
CA PRO A 142 0.16 -12.88 7.81
C PRO A 142 1.24 -13.74 8.46
N SER A 143 2.51 -13.59 8.04
CA SER A 143 3.63 -14.34 8.60
C SER A 143 4.18 -13.76 9.91
N CYS A 144 3.55 -12.72 10.44
CA CYS A 144 3.95 -12.07 11.69
C CYS A 144 3.87 -13.07 12.86
N ARG A 145 5.01 -13.34 13.53
CA ARG A 145 5.08 -14.31 14.64
C ARG A 145 4.18 -13.95 15.84
N ASN A 146 4.01 -12.66 16.12
CA ASN A 146 3.16 -12.20 17.22
C ASN A 146 1.74 -11.95 16.72
N GLN A 147 0.92 -12.99 16.74
CA GLN A 147 -0.47 -12.97 16.27
C GLN A 147 -1.35 -11.97 17.04
N ARG A 148 -1.17 -11.86 18.37
CA ARG A 148 -1.91 -10.88 19.18
C ARG A 148 -1.60 -9.44 18.77
N SER A 149 -0.33 -9.15 18.49
CA SER A 149 0.09 -7.84 17.99
C SER A 149 -0.47 -7.58 16.59
N LEU A 150 -0.51 -8.60 15.72
CA LEU A 150 -1.09 -8.51 14.39
C LEU A 150 -2.59 -8.21 14.47
N GLU A 151 -3.34 -8.96 15.26
CA GLU A 151 -4.78 -8.74 15.48
C GLU A 151 -5.07 -7.33 15.97
N ASN A 152 -4.36 -6.85 17.00
CA ASN A 152 -4.53 -5.50 17.53
C ASN A 152 -4.26 -4.42 16.48
N ARG A 153 -3.24 -4.61 15.64
CA ARG A 153 -2.95 -3.69 14.52
C ARG A 153 -4.07 -3.70 13.47
N MET A 154 -4.62 -4.87 13.15
CA MET A 154 -5.71 -4.98 12.18
C MET A 154 -6.99 -4.34 12.69
N ARG A 155 -7.31 -4.54 13.97
CA ARG A 155 -8.44 -3.87 14.63
C ARG A 155 -8.31 -2.34 14.54
N LYS A 156 -7.16 -1.78 14.91
CA LYS A 156 -6.90 -0.34 14.80
C LYS A 156 -7.04 0.17 13.36
N LYS A 157 -6.59 -0.61 12.36
CA LYS A 157 -6.73 -0.24 10.94
C LYS A 157 -8.20 -0.27 10.49
N LYS A 158 -8.97 -1.26 10.92
CA LYS A 158 -10.41 -1.34 10.65
C LYS A 158 -11.15 -0.14 11.27
N GLU A 159 -10.91 0.14 12.54
CA GLU A 159 -11.49 1.28 13.26
C GLU A 159 -11.11 2.63 12.62
N ALA A 160 -9.89 2.72 12.07
CA ALA A 160 -9.41 3.90 11.34
C ALA A 160 -10.01 4.04 9.93
N GLY A 161 -10.86 3.10 9.49
CA GLY A 161 -11.57 3.19 8.22
C GLY A 161 -10.94 2.38 7.07
N ALA A 162 -10.08 1.40 7.35
CA ALA A 162 -9.64 0.48 6.31
C ALA A 162 -10.79 -0.36 5.78
N GLY A 163 -11.09 -0.25 4.49
CA GLY A 163 -12.12 -1.02 3.79
C GLY A 163 -11.59 -2.35 3.23
N PHE A 164 -10.28 -2.52 3.11
CA PHE A 164 -9.64 -3.78 2.70
C PHE A 164 -8.22 -3.90 3.27
N ILE A 165 -7.73 -5.14 3.32
CA ILE A 165 -6.33 -5.46 3.65
C ILE A 165 -5.65 -6.05 2.43
N GLN A 166 -4.48 -5.53 2.08
CA GLN A 166 -3.56 -6.19 1.16
C GLN A 166 -2.43 -6.84 1.96
N THR A 167 -2.25 -8.16 1.79
CA THR A 167 -1.18 -8.83 2.52
C THR A 167 0.18 -8.57 1.87
N GLN A 168 1.23 -8.71 2.67
CA GLN A 168 2.55 -9.01 2.14
C GLN A 168 2.50 -10.32 1.33
N MET A 169 3.57 -10.59 0.60
CA MET A 169 3.73 -11.83 -0.14
C MET A 169 3.55 -13.05 0.79
N VAL A 170 2.58 -13.89 0.48
CA VAL A 170 2.29 -15.11 1.25
C VAL A 170 3.03 -16.28 0.62
N MET A 171 3.92 -16.91 1.37
CA MET A 171 4.67 -18.07 0.92
C MET A 171 4.10 -19.38 1.49
N GLU A 172 3.48 -19.33 2.66
CA GLU A 172 2.84 -20.45 3.32
C GLU A 172 1.33 -20.25 3.36
N LYS A 173 0.59 -21.16 2.73
CA LYS A 173 -0.87 -21.12 2.66
C LYS A 173 -1.50 -21.07 4.06
N GLN A 174 -0.92 -21.81 5.03
CA GLN A 174 -1.44 -21.90 6.38
C GLN A 174 -1.49 -20.54 7.08
N ASN A 175 -0.45 -19.70 6.91
CA ASN A 175 -0.42 -18.36 7.48
C ASN A 175 -1.58 -17.47 6.97
N LEU A 176 -1.94 -17.62 5.71
CA LEU A 176 -3.08 -16.88 5.14
C LEU A 176 -4.41 -17.40 5.69
N ILE A 177 -4.58 -18.71 5.76
CA ILE A 177 -5.80 -19.32 6.31
C ILE A 177 -6.01 -18.85 7.74
N GLU A 178 -5.00 -18.98 8.60
CA GLU A 178 -5.08 -18.54 9.99
C GLU A 178 -5.34 -17.05 10.13
N PHE A 179 -4.72 -16.23 9.31
CA PHE A 179 -4.99 -14.80 9.28
C PHE A 179 -6.44 -14.48 8.92
N CYS A 180 -6.98 -15.18 7.92
CA CYS A 180 -8.37 -14.98 7.52
C CYS A 180 -9.34 -15.44 8.61
N GLU A 181 -9.17 -16.67 9.14
CA GLU A 181 -10.08 -17.25 10.13
C GLU A 181 -10.06 -16.52 11.48
N LYS A 182 -8.85 -16.18 11.97
CA LYS A 182 -8.68 -15.61 13.32
C LYS A 182 -8.77 -14.08 13.36
N ILE A 183 -8.51 -13.39 12.25
CA ILE A 183 -8.37 -11.92 12.25
C ILE A 183 -9.32 -11.27 11.24
N SER A 184 -9.20 -11.60 9.97
CA SER A 184 -9.90 -10.86 8.92
C SER A 184 -11.41 -11.10 8.93
N ASN A 185 -11.85 -12.37 9.03
CA ASN A 185 -13.27 -12.71 9.07
C ASN A 185 -13.97 -12.15 10.32
N PRO A 186 -13.42 -12.30 11.55
CA PRO A 186 -14.01 -11.68 12.74
C PRO A 186 -14.09 -10.14 12.68
N LEU A 187 -13.19 -9.49 11.96
CA LEU A 187 -13.20 -8.05 11.73
C LEU A 187 -14.05 -7.62 10.52
N GLU A 188 -14.60 -8.57 9.77
CA GLU A 188 -15.37 -8.30 8.55
C GLU A 188 -14.62 -7.39 7.58
N ILE A 189 -13.34 -7.67 7.34
CA ILE A 189 -12.50 -6.89 6.43
C ILE A 189 -11.97 -7.77 5.30
N PRO A 190 -12.28 -7.46 4.03
CA PRO A 190 -11.84 -8.27 2.90
C PRO A 190 -10.32 -8.22 2.72
N VAL A 191 -9.76 -9.33 2.25
CA VAL A 191 -8.32 -9.54 2.07
C VAL A 191 -7.97 -9.75 0.61
N ILE A 192 -7.00 -8.98 0.14
CA ILE A 192 -6.30 -9.21 -1.12
C ILE A 192 -4.98 -9.92 -0.78
N ALA A 193 -4.92 -11.21 -1.07
CA ALA A 193 -3.73 -12.02 -0.81
C ALA A 193 -2.60 -11.70 -1.78
N GLY A 194 -1.43 -11.38 -1.26
CA GLY A 194 -0.22 -11.18 -2.03
C GLY A 194 0.36 -12.52 -2.47
N VAL A 195 0.31 -12.84 -3.76
CA VAL A 195 0.92 -14.03 -4.34
C VAL A 195 2.17 -13.63 -5.11
N PHE A 196 3.24 -14.40 -4.96
CA PHE A 196 4.49 -14.16 -5.65
C PHE A 196 4.92 -15.37 -6.48
N LEU A 197 5.09 -15.15 -7.78
CA LEU A 197 5.59 -16.20 -8.68
C LEU A 197 7.12 -16.25 -8.61
N LEU A 198 7.64 -17.34 -8.08
CA LEU A 198 9.08 -17.61 -8.08
C LEU A 198 9.57 -17.91 -9.50
N LYS A 199 10.50 -17.10 -9.99
CA LYS A 199 11.01 -17.20 -11.37
C LYS A 199 12.22 -18.14 -11.50
N SER A 200 12.95 -18.39 -10.42
CA SER A 200 14.16 -19.23 -10.42
C SER A 200 14.59 -19.56 -9.00
N TYR A 201 15.45 -20.57 -8.87
CA TYR A 201 16.10 -20.91 -7.60
C TYR A 201 16.87 -19.72 -6.99
N LYS A 202 17.63 -18.96 -7.79
CA LYS A 202 18.32 -17.75 -7.33
C LYS A 202 17.34 -16.70 -6.77
N ASN A 203 16.16 -16.56 -7.38
CA ASN A 203 15.13 -15.67 -6.90
C ASN A 203 14.53 -16.15 -5.56
N ALA A 204 14.30 -17.46 -5.40
CA ALA A 204 13.86 -18.05 -4.15
C ALA A 204 14.87 -17.83 -3.03
N LEU A 205 16.16 -18.10 -3.27
CA LEU A 205 17.23 -17.84 -2.29
C LEU A 205 17.31 -16.36 -1.88
N PHE A 206 17.20 -15.45 -2.83
CA PHE A 206 17.19 -14.01 -2.55
C PHE A 206 16.02 -13.63 -1.64
N ILE A 207 14.82 -14.11 -1.94
CA ILE A 207 13.63 -13.83 -1.13
C ILE A 207 13.78 -14.40 0.27
N ASN A 208 14.23 -15.63 0.41
CA ASN A 208 14.47 -16.27 1.71
C ASN A 208 15.46 -15.46 2.55
N LYS A 209 16.61 -15.10 1.97
CA LYS A 209 17.68 -14.40 2.69
C LYS A 209 17.33 -12.96 3.05
N TYR A 210 16.68 -12.20 2.16
CA TYR A 210 16.55 -10.75 2.29
C TYR A 210 15.15 -10.27 2.62
N VAL A 211 14.12 -11.08 2.39
CA VAL A 211 12.73 -10.71 2.64
C VAL A 211 12.21 -11.41 3.89
N TYR A 212 12.39 -12.72 4.00
CA TYR A 212 11.87 -13.53 5.12
C TYR A 212 12.88 -13.78 6.24
N LYS A 213 14.14 -13.35 6.08
CA LYS A 213 15.19 -13.49 7.10
C LYS A 213 15.23 -14.89 7.73
N GLU A 214 15.41 -15.91 6.89
CA GLU A 214 15.78 -17.28 7.29
C GLU A 214 14.71 -18.32 7.64
N SER A 215 13.42 -18.12 7.41
CA SER A 215 12.45 -19.10 7.96
C SER A 215 11.62 -19.91 6.95
N VAL A 216 11.57 -19.56 5.68
CA VAL A 216 10.55 -20.13 4.78
C VAL A 216 11.04 -21.28 3.89
N PHE A 217 12.30 -21.35 3.53
CA PHE A 217 12.83 -22.34 2.58
C PHE A 217 13.82 -23.37 3.14
N VAL A 218 13.87 -23.54 4.44
CA VAL A 218 14.81 -24.52 5.09
C VAL A 218 14.38 -25.99 4.87
N ARG A 219 13.28 -26.23 4.15
CA ARG A 219 12.77 -27.58 3.84
C ARG A 219 12.61 -27.78 2.33
N LEU A 220 13.68 -27.62 1.57
CA LEU A 220 13.78 -28.15 0.22
C LEU A 220 14.91 -29.18 0.18
#